data_30b816aaf1cec524dcb6cfad3aa6c40b
#
_entry.id   30b816aaf1cec524dcb6cfad3aa6c40b
#
_cell.length_a   1.000
_cell.length_b   1.000
_cell.length_c   1.000
_cell.angle_alpha   90.00
_cell.angle_beta   90.00
_cell.angle_gamma   90.00
#
_symmetry.space_group_name_H-M   'P 1'
#
loop_
_entity.id
_entity.type
_entity.pdbx_description
1 polymer ?
#
loop_
_entity_poly.entity_id
_entity_poly.type
_entity_poly.pdbx_seq_one_letter_code
_entity_poly.pdbx_strand_id
1 'polypeptide(L)'
;ISNYLWESSLSGNKLTSESLKKNGQKEAGIITADGIIIDGNRRAMLIKKLNKETFLTGVLQDEFSEDSAKKIRMLETSLQFDQDKILGYNPLAKYLTVSNLKDQDGLEFKQIEELFGNEANKGDPEKWYNTFKIMKDYLKYIGAEGIYSLLKIGDSKQSKEGRQCC
;
A
#
# COMPACT_ATOMS: atom_id res chain seq x y z
N ILE A 1 0.86 -14.64 4.72
CA ILE A 1 0.18 -13.35 4.46
C ILE A 1 -0.64 -12.92 5.68
N SER A 2 -1.55 -13.74 6.23
CA SER A 2 -2.44 -13.36 7.36
C SER A 2 -1.69 -12.91 8.61
N ASN A 3 -0.61 -13.58 9.01
CA ASN A 3 0.20 -13.19 10.17
C ASN A 3 0.90 -11.85 9.94
N TYR A 4 1.45 -11.65 8.75
CA TYR A 4 2.10 -10.40 8.37
C TYR A 4 1.13 -9.20 8.41
N LEU A 5 -0.09 -9.38 7.85
CA LEU A 5 -1.13 -8.36 7.91
C LEU A 5 -1.58 -8.05 9.35
N TRP A 6 -1.61 -9.08 10.22
CA TRP A 6 -1.94 -8.89 11.62
C TRP A 6 -0.88 -8.06 12.35
N GLU A 7 0.39 -8.38 12.17
CA GLU A 7 1.53 -7.72 12.81
C GLU A 7 1.77 -6.30 12.30
N SER A 8 1.43 -6.02 11.03
CA SER A 8 1.66 -4.73 10.39
C SER A 8 0.97 -3.55 11.08
N SER A 9 -0.14 -3.76 11.81
CA SER A 9 -0.86 -2.71 12.54
C SER A 9 -1.76 -3.30 13.63
N LEU A 10 -1.20 -3.66 14.77
CA LEU A 10 -1.95 -4.28 15.86
C LEU A 10 -3.10 -3.42 16.38
N SER A 11 -2.86 -2.12 16.59
CA SER A 11 -3.88 -1.17 17.06
C SER A 11 -5.00 -0.97 16.03
N GLY A 12 -4.67 -0.74 14.78
CA GLY A 12 -5.64 -0.59 13.70
C GLY A 12 -6.45 -1.87 13.48
N ASN A 13 -5.81 -3.05 13.57
CA ASN A 13 -6.49 -4.33 13.44
C ASN A 13 -7.49 -4.58 14.58
N LYS A 14 -7.15 -4.19 15.82
CA LYS A 14 -8.09 -4.28 16.95
C LYS A 14 -9.32 -3.41 16.74
N LEU A 15 -9.14 -2.13 16.39
CA LEU A 15 -10.24 -1.20 16.11
C LEU A 15 -11.15 -1.70 14.98
N THR A 16 -10.55 -2.15 13.88
CA THR A 16 -11.31 -2.70 12.74
C THR A 16 -12.05 -3.98 13.14
N SER A 17 -11.42 -4.86 13.93
CA SER A 17 -12.04 -6.09 14.43
C SER A 17 -13.25 -5.81 15.32
N GLU A 18 -13.16 -4.82 16.22
CA GLU A 18 -14.27 -4.39 17.07
C GLU A 18 -15.42 -3.81 16.24
N SER A 19 -15.09 -2.99 15.24
CA SER A 19 -16.10 -2.46 14.32
C SER A 19 -16.79 -3.58 13.52
N LEU A 20 -16.04 -4.56 13.01
CA LEU A 20 -16.59 -5.71 12.30
C LEU A 20 -17.46 -6.61 13.20
N LYS A 21 -17.13 -6.74 14.48
CA LYS A 21 -17.97 -7.46 15.46
C LYS A 21 -19.30 -6.76 15.69
N LYS A 22 -19.24 -5.44 15.91
CA LYS A 22 -20.41 -4.64 16.29
C LYS A 22 -21.34 -4.33 15.12
N ASN A 23 -20.77 -3.96 13.98
CA ASN A 23 -21.51 -3.38 12.86
C ASN A 23 -21.55 -4.30 11.62
N GLY A 24 -20.82 -5.40 11.63
CA GLY A 24 -20.61 -6.20 10.43
C GLY A 24 -19.67 -5.51 9.43
N GLN A 25 -19.57 -6.07 8.24
CA GLN A 25 -18.85 -5.48 7.14
C GLN A 25 -19.72 -4.41 6.45
N LYS A 26 -19.25 -3.17 6.40
CA LYS A 26 -19.97 -2.04 5.79
C LYS A 26 -19.54 -1.80 4.34
N GLU A 27 -18.26 -1.98 4.06
CA GLU A 27 -17.67 -1.74 2.75
C GLU A 27 -17.30 -3.07 2.10
N ALA A 28 -17.69 -3.25 0.85
CA ALA A 28 -17.29 -4.42 0.07
C ALA A 28 -15.77 -4.40 -0.19
N GLY A 29 -15.16 -5.58 -0.20
CA GLY A 29 -13.84 -5.74 -0.83
C GLY A 29 -13.97 -5.88 -2.34
N ILE A 30 -12.84 -5.99 -3.03
CA ILE A 30 -12.82 -6.24 -4.48
C ILE A 30 -11.99 -7.49 -4.73
N ILE A 31 -12.54 -8.41 -5.51
CA ILE A 31 -11.86 -9.64 -5.94
C ILE A 31 -11.93 -9.79 -7.46
N THR A 32 -10.97 -10.52 -8.01
CA THR A 32 -11.02 -10.98 -9.42
C THR A 32 -12.02 -12.11 -9.60
N ALA A 33 -12.37 -12.46 -10.84
CA ALA A 33 -13.29 -13.56 -11.13
C ALA A 33 -12.79 -14.92 -10.60
N ASP A 34 -11.47 -15.12 -10.55
CA ASP A 34 -10.81 -16.29 -9.97
C ASP A 34 -10.57 -16.20 -8.45
N GLY A 35 -11.07 -15.15 -7.79
CA GLY A 35 -11.11 -15.03 -6.33
C GLY A 35 -9.87 -14.40 -5.67
N ILE A 36 -8.99 -13.76 -6.42
CA ILE A 36 -7.84 -13.03 -5.87
C ILE A 36 -8.32 -11.70 -5.28
N ILE A 37 -7.99 -11.43 -4.03
CA ILE A 37 -8.38 -10.19 -3.35
C ILE A 37 -7.49 -9.04 -3.79
N ILE A 38 -8.10 -8.05 -4.43
CA ILE A 38 -7.44 -6.80 -4.86
C ILE A 38 -7.55 -5.75 -3.75
N ASP A 39 -8.74 -5.59 -3.15
CA ASP A 39 -8.94 -4.71 -1.99
C ASP A 39 -9.67 -5.43 -0.87
N GLY A 40 -9.39 -4.99 0.36
CA GLY A 40 -10.01 -5.55 1.56
C GLY A 40 -9.26 -6.72 2.20
N ASN A 41 -7.99 -6.96 1.84
CA ASN A 41 -7.15 -8.04 2.41
C ASN A 41 -7.14 -8.04 3.95
N ARG A 42 -7.06 -6.87 4.59
CA ARG A 42 -7.11 -6.72 6.04
C ARG A 42 -8.47 -7.11 6.60
N ARG A 43 -9.56 -6.66 5.96
CA ARG A 43 -10.95 -7.01 6.35
C ARG A 43 -11.19 -8.51 6.21
N ALA A 44 -10.79 -9.11 5.10
CA ALA A 44 -10.91 -10.56 4.87
C ALA A 44 -10.15 -11.37 5.94
N MET A 45 -8.92 -10.99 6.27
CA MET A 45 -8.14 -11.60 7.34
C MET A 45 -8.84 -11.51 8.69
N LEU A 46 -9.40 -10.34 9.04
CA LEU A 46 -10.10 -10.14 10.31
C LEU A 46 -11.42 -10.91 10.38
N ILE A 47 -12.19 -10.94 9.30
CA ILE A 47 -13.43 -11.73 9.18
C ILE A 47 -13.13 -13.21 9.40
N LYS A 48 -12.07 -13.73 8.78
CA LYS A 48 -11.60 -15.10 9.01
C LYS A 48 -11.20 -15.34 10.47
N LYS A 49 -10.48 -14.42 11.11
CA LYS A 49 -10.11 -14.51 12.54
C LYS A 49 -11.32 -14.45 13.48
N LEU A 50 -12.41 -13.82 13.05
CA LEU A 50 -13.67 -13.77 13.80
C LEU A 50 -14.56 -14.98 13.56
N ASN A 51 -14.09 -16.01 12.84
CA ASN A 51 -14.83 -17.21 12.44
C ASN A 51 -16.15 -16.88 11.70
N LYS A 52 -16.14 -15.78 10.92
CA LYS A 52 -17.25 -15.45 10.03
C LYS A 52 -17.01 -16.10 8.68
N GLU A 53 -18.03 -16.71 8.11
CA GLU A 53 -17.94 -17.50 6.87
C GLU A 53 -18.03 -16.67 5.60
N THR A 54 -18.55 -15.45 5.70
CA THR A 54 -18.83 -14.61 4.53
C THR A 54 -18.01 -13.32 4.55
N PHE A 55 -17.47 -13.00 3.38
CA PHE A 55 -16.80 -11.73 3.08
C PHE A 55 -17.53 -11.05 1.93
N LEU A 56 -18.12 -9.87 2.18
CA LEU A 56 -18.82 -9.09 1.16
C LEU A 56 -17.83 -8.54 0.16
N THR A 57 -18.01 -8.84 -1.14
CA THR A 57 -17.11 -8.42 -2.22
C THR A 57 -17.85 -7.99 -3.47
N GLY A 58 -17.27 -7.02 -4.19
CA GLY A 58 -17.51 -6.84 -5.62
C GLY A 58 -16.58 -7.77 -6.39
N VAL A 59 -17.10 -8.45 -7.41
CA VAL A 59 -16.33 -9.35 -8.27
C VAL A 59 -16.04 -8.64 -9.59
N LEU A 60 -14.74 -8.52 -9.94
CA LEU A 60 -14.34 -8.05 -11.27
C LEU A 60 -14.65 -9.14 -12.30
N GLN A 61 -14.91 -8.71 -13.53
CA GLN A 61 -15.11 -9.68 -14.63
C GLN A 61 -13.80 -10.30 -15.10
N ASP A 62 -12.68 -9.62 -14.88
CA ASP A 62 -11.36 -10.08 -15.26
C ASP A 62 -10.80 -11.09 -14.24
N GLU A 63 -10.20 -12.17 -14.76
CA GLU A 63 -9.31 -13.05 -13.98
C GLU A 63 -7.91 -12.44 -13.87
N PHE A 64 -7.14 -12.88 -12.87
CA PHE A 64 -5.75 -12.47 -12.76
C PHE A 64 -4.91 -13.21 -13.81
N SER A 65 -4.42 -12.49 -14.80
CA SER A 65 -3.55 -12.98 -15.88
C SER A 65 -2.44 -11.96 -16.17
N GLU A 66 -1.47 -12.32 -16.98
CA GLU A 66 -0.44 -11.35 -17.41
C GLU A 66 -1.06 -10.16 -18.15
N ASP A 67 -2.09 -10.38 -18.96
CA ASP A 67 -2.78 -9.33 -19.73
C ASP A 67 -3.59 -8.38 -18.84
N SER A 68 -4.19 -8.88 -17.77
CA SER A 68 -4.98 -8.09 -16.83
C SER A 68 -4.15 -7.48 -15.70
N ALA A 69 -2.94 -8.00 -15.44
CA ALA A 69 -2.11 -7.63 -14.30
C ALA A 69 -1.84 -6.12 -14.20
N LYS A 70 -1.57 -5.46 -15.33
CA LYS A 70 -1.37 -4.00 -15.36
C LYS A 70 -2.63 -3.25 -14.91
N LYS A 71 -3.80 -3.61 -15.44
CA LYS A 71 -5.09 -2.98 -15.08
C LYS A 71 -5.40 -3.18 -13.60
N ILE A 72 -5.15 -4.38 -13.09
CA ILE A 72 -5.37 -4.75 -11.69
C ILE A 72 -4.45 -3.93 -10.77
N ARG A 73 -3.15 -3.81 -11.09
CA ARG A 73 -2.22 -2.98 -10.32
C ARG A 73 -2.61 -1.50 -10.32
N MET A 74 -3.07 -0.98 -11.46
CA MET A 74 -3.57 0.40 -11.54
C MET A 74 -4.80 0.60 -10.65
N LEU A 75 -5.76 -0.34 -10.69
CA LEU A 75 -6.94 -0.32 -9.84
C LEU A 75 -6.56 -0.42 -8.35
N GLU A 76 -5.71 -1.38 -7.98
CA GLU A 76 -5.21 -1.53 -6.61
C GLU A 76 -4.56 -0.24 -6.10
N THR A 77 -3.71 0.38 -6.93
CA THR A 77 -3.04 1.64 -6.60
C THR A 77 -4.07 2.75 -6.36
N SER A 78 -5.04 2.94 -7.25
CA SER A 78 -6.06 3.99 -7.09
C SER A 78 -6.90 3.78 -5.83
N LEU A 79 -7.30 2.55 -5.53
CA LEU A 79 -8.07 2.21 -4.34
C LEU A 79 -7.28 2.45 -3.04
N GLN A 80 -5.99 2.10 -3.02
CA GLN A 80 -5.14 2.31 -1.85
C GLN A 80 -4.95 3.79 -1.54
N PHE A 81 -4.73 4.63 -2.56
CA PHE A 81 -4.43 6.04 -2.35
C PHE A 81 -5.68 6.91 -2.20
N ASP A 82 -6.84 6.50 -2.71
CA ASP A 82 -8.09 7.23 -2.53
C ASP A 82 -8.71 7.03 -1.12
N GLN A 83 -8.50 5.88 -0.51
CA GLN A 83 -9.12 5.50 0.77
C GLN A 83 -8.25 5.73 2.02
N ASP A 84 -6.92 5.85 1.90
CA ASP A 84 -6.00 5.78 3.04
C ASP A 84 -5.71 7.12 3.75
N LYS A 85 -6.74 7.94 3.97
CA LYS A 85 -6.66 9.06 4.94
C LYS A 85 -6.48 8.60 6.39
N ILE A 86 -6.62 7.31 6.68
CA ILE A 86 -6.74 6.78 8.07
C ILE A 86 -5.45 6.14 8.59
N LEU A 87 -4.58 5.63 7.74
CA LEU A 87 -3.32 4.99 8.15
C LEU A 87 -2.18 5.69 7.41
N GLY A 88 -1.40 6.50 8.11
CA GLY A 88 -0.24 7.19 7.53
C GLY A 88 0.56 6.28 6.61
N TYR A 89 0.59 6.62 5.33
CA TYR A 89 1.20 5.78 4.30
C TYR A 89 2.72 5.74 4.50
N ASN A 90 3.30 4.54 4.49
CA ASN A 90 4.75 4.39 4.54
C ASN A 90 5.37 4.98 3.26
N PRO A 91 6.24 6.02 3.35
CA PRO A 91 6.85 6.65 2.17
C PRO A 91 7.53 5.64 1.25
N LEU A 92 8.16 4.60 1.81
CA LEU A 92 8.80 3.54 1.03
C LEU A 92 7.81 2.80 0.13
N ALA A 93 6.60 2.54 0.61
CA ALA A 93 5.58 1.87 -0.20
C ALA A 93 5.17 2.74 -1.39
N LYS A 94 5.04 4.08 -1.22
CA LYS A 94 4.81 5.01 -2.34
C LYS A 94 5.92 4.91 -3.38
N TYR A 95 7.18 4.94 -2.94
CA TYR A 95 8.35 4.89 -3.83
C TYR A 95 8.42 3.58 -4.60
N LEU A 96 8.17 2.45 -3.93
CA LEU A 96 8.10 1.13 -4.56
C LEU A 96 6.97 1.04 -5.60
N THR A 97 5.78 1.52 -5.25
CA THR A 97 4.63 1.51 -6.16
C THR A 97 4.92 2.33 -7.41
N VAL A 98 5.46 3.54 -7.27
CA VAL A 98 5.81 4.39 -8.41
C VAL A 98 6.87 3.73 -9.30
N SER A 99 7.90 3.10 -8.70
CA SER A 99 8.92 2.38 -9.46
C SER A 99 8.31 1.21 -10.26
N ASN A 100 7.43 0.43 -9.65
CA ASN A 100 6.78 -0.68 -10.35
C ASN A 100 5.90 -0.18 -11.51
N LEU A 101 5.08 0.84 -11.28
CA LEU A 101 4.23 1.43 -12.32
C LEU A 101 5.06 2.01 -13.49
N LYS A 102 6.21 2.62 -13.18
CA LYS A 102 7.11 3.19 -14.22
C LYS A 102 7.88 2.09 -14.95
N ASP A 103 8.57 1.21 -14.20
CA ASP A 103 9.57 0.29 -14.76
C ASP A 103 8.92 -0.99 -15.33
N GLN A 104 7.87 -1.51 -14.70
CA GLN A 104 7.22 -2.75 -15.12
C GLN A 104 6.02 -2.48 -16.03
N ASP A 105 5.21 -1.49 -15.70
CA ASP A 105 3.97 -1.19 -16.42
C ASP A 105 4.15 -0.12 -17.52
N GLY A 106 5.30 0.57 -17.55
CA GLY A 106 5.64 1.58 -18.55
C GLY A 106 4.77 2.83 -18.51
N LEU A 107 4.18 3.15 -17.34
CA LEU A 107 3.34 4.35 -17.22
C LEU A 107 4.19 5.63 -17.23
N GLU A 108 3.64 6.67 -17.83
CA GLU A 108 4.21 8.01 -17.72
C GLU A 108 3.92 8.64 -16.35
N PHE A 109 4.81 9.51 -15.86
CA PHE A 109 4.65 10.13 -14.53
C PHE A 109 3.31 10.86 -14.37
N LYS A 110 2.78 11.45 -15.45
CA LYS A 110 1.46 12.07 -15.44
C LYS A 110 0.33 11.06 -15.18
N GLN A 111 0.41 9.88 -15.78
CA GLN A 111 -0.57 8.81 -15.54
C GLN A 111 -0.49 8.29 -14.11
N ILE A 112 0.74 8.18 -13.57
CA ILE A 112 0.96 7.79 -12.17
C ILE A 112 0.40 8.87 -11.23
N GLU A 113 0.59 10.16 -11.54
CA GLU A 113 0.02 11.27 -10.78
C GLU A 113 -1.52 11.19 -10.72
N GLU A 114 -2.16 10.91 -11.85
CA GLU A 114 -3.60 10.71 -11.94
C GLU A 114 -4.10 9.53 -11.07
N LEU A 115 -3.34 8.42 -11.01
CA LEU A 115 -3.66 7.27 -10.16
C LEU A 115 -3.58 7.56 -8.66
N PHE A 116 -2.63 8.42 -8.25
CA PHE A 116 -2.48 8.83 -6.85
C PHE A 116 -3.48 9.91 -6.43
N GLY A 117 -4.14 10.56 -7.40
CA GLY A 117 -5.17 11.56 -7.14
C GLY A 117 -4.69 12.67 -6.20
N ASN A 118 -5.42 12.91 -5.11
CA ASN A 118 -5.11 13.97 -4.14
C ASN A 118 -3.86 13.70 -3.29
N GLU A 119 -3.29 12.49 -3.34
CA GLU A 119 -2.09 12.13 -2.58
C GLU A 119 -0.78 12.53 -3.28
N ALA A 120 -0.85 12.95 -4.55
CA ALA A 120 0.29 13.43 -5.32
C ALA A 120 0.06 14.85 -5.82
N ASN A 121 1.06 15.71 -5.65
CA ASN A 121 1.13 16.98 -6.36
C ASN A 121 1.88 16.79 -7.68
N LYS A 122 1.77 17.80 -8.55
CA LYS A 122 2.49 17.81 -9.82
C LYS A 122 4.00 17.60 -9.64
N GLY A 123 4.51 16.55 -10.26
CA GLY A 123 5.92 16.18 -10.22
C GLY A 123 6.35 15.34 -9.00
N ASP A 124 5.46 15.03 -8.08
CA ASP A 124 5.79 14.17 -6.94
C ASP A 124 6.15 12.72 -7.36
N PRO A 125 5.46 12.06 -8.30
CA PRO A 125 5.83 10.72 -8.74
C PRO A 125 7.27 10.64 -9.28
N GLU A 126 7.71 11.64 -10.03
CA GLU A 126 9.10 11.69 -10.52
C GLU A 126 10.11 11.84 -9.38
N LYS A 127 9.83 12.69 -8.39
CA LYS A 127 10.66 12.82 -7.18
C LYS A 127 10.71 11.51 -6.39
N TRP A 128 9.58 10.84 -6.21
CA TRP A 128 9.50 9.55 -5.49
C TRP A 128 10.27 8.46 -6.23
N TYR A 129 10.16 8.42 -7.54
CA TYR A 129 10.93 7.50 -8.40
C TYR A 129 12.43 7.72 -8.26
N ASN A 130 12.89 8.97 -8.38
CA ASN A 130 14.29 9.31 -8.25
C ASN A 130 14.83 9.02 -6.84
N THR A 131 14.02 9.30 -5.80
CA THR A 131 14.35 8.94 -4.41
C THR A 131 14.53 7.44 -4.28
N PHE A 132 13.61 6.63 -4.84
CA PHE A 132 13.72 5.18 -4.81
C PHE A 132 14.96 4.66 -5.50
N LYS A 133 15.34 5.23 -6.64
CA LYS A 133 16.61 4.88 -7.34
C LYS A 133 17.82 5.12 -6.46
N ILE A 134 17.90 6.28 -5.81
CA ILE A 134 19.00 6.59 -4.88
C ILE A 134 19.04 5.60 -3.72
N MET A 135 17.88 5.25 -3.14
CA MET A 135 17.78 4.26 -2.08
C MET A 135 18.26 2.89 -2.52
N LYS A 136 17.88 2.46 -3.72
CA LYS A 136 18.30 1.19 -4.33
C LYS A 136 19.80 1.14 -4.57
N ASP A 137 20.36 2.22 -5.13
CA ASP A 137 21.79 2.34 -5.39
C ASP A 137 22.61 2.33 -4.08
N TYR A 138 22.12 3.02 -3.04
CA TYR A 138 22.75 2.97 -1.71
C TYR A 138 22.73 1.55 -1.13
N LEU A 139 21.60 0.85 -1.15
CA LEU A 139 21.53 -0.53 -0.65
C LEU A 139 22.45 -1.47 -1.42
N LYS A 140 22.56 -1.30 -2.73
CA LYS A 140 23.51 -2.04 -3.56
C LYS A 140 24.96 -1.74 -3.17
N TYR A 141 25.29 -0.47 -2.94
CA TYR A 141 26.64 -0.04 -2.52
C TYR A 141 27.07 -0.67 -1.20
N ILE A 142 26.16 -0.79 -0.23
CA ILE A 142 26.44 -1.41 1.08
C ILE A 142 26.27 -2.94 1.10
N GLY A 143 26.02 -3.58 -0.06
CA GLY A 143 25.82 -5.03 -0.15
C GLY A 143 24.54 -5.55 0.49
N ALA A 144 23.52 -4.70 0.65
CA ALA A 144 22.23 -4.99 1.29
C ALA A 144 21.05 -4.85 0.33
N GLU A 145 21.24 -5.23 -0.93
CA GLU A 145 20.22 -5.09 -1.97
C GLU A 145 18.89 -5.75 -1.55
N GLY A 146 17.79 -5.01 -1.65
CA GLY A 146 16.45 -5.48 -1.26
C GLY A 146 16.14 -5.41 0.24
N ILE A 147 17.09 -5.06 1.11
CA ILE A 147 16.88 -4.99 2.57
C ILE A 147 16.47 -3.55 2.96
N TYR A 148 15.27 -3.16 2.61
CA TYR A 148 14.75 -1.79 2.86
C TYR A 148 14.59 -1.45 4.34
N SER A 149 14.57 -2.42 5.24
CA SER A 149 14.52 -2.19 6.69
C SER A 149 15.76 -1.47 7.25
N LEU A 150 16.86 -1.46 6.50
CA LEU A 150 18.06 -0.70 6.84
C LEU A 150 17.93 0.80 6.56
N LEU A 151 16.97 1.19 5.76
CA LEU A 151 16.69 2.60 5.46
C LEU A 151 15.83 3.17 6.60
N LYS A 152 16.43 4.01 7.44
CA LYS A 152 15.68 4.83 8.41
C LYS A 152 15.02 5.98 7.66
N ILE A 153 13.80 5.78 7.20
CA ILE A 153 12.98 6.86 6.66
C ILE A 153 12.49 7.66 7.86
N GLY A 154 13.06 8.87 8.04
CA GLY A 154 12.79 9.70 9.21
C GLY A 154 11.31 10.02 9.33
N ASP A 155 10.72 9.70 10.46
CA ASP A 155 9.46 10.29 10.89
C ASP A 155 9.67 11.79 11.06
N SER A 156 9.02 12.60 10.24
CA SER A 156 9.10 14.06 10.27
C SER A 156 8.60 14.69 11.58
N LYS A 157 8.21 13.88 12.57
CA LYS A 157 7.75 14.31 13.90
C LYS A 157 8.80 14.25 15.00
N GLN A 158 9.99 13.65 14.79
CA GLN A 158 11.01 13.53 15.84
C GLN A 158 12.18 14.53 15.76
N SER A 159 12.18 15.48 14.84
CA SER A 159 13.28 16.44 14.70
C SER A 159 13.14 17.73 15.54
N LYS A 160 12.24 17.77 16.54
CA LYS A 160 12.07 18.96 17.43
C LYS A 160 12.70 18.83 18.80
N GLU A 161 13.20 17.66 19.19
CA GLU A 161 13.90 17.49 20.47
C GLU A 161 15.34 17.06 20.22
N GLY A 162 16.24 18.03 20.15
CA GLY A 162 17.67 17.72 20.08
C GLY A 162 18.58 18.84 19.62
N ARG A 163 18.27 20.09 19.97
CA ARG A 163 19.29 21.18 19.95
C ARG A 163 19.27 21.93 21.27
N GLN A 164 19.78 21.29 22.29
CA GLN A 164 20.47 21.99 23.36
C GLN A 164 21.91 21.47 23.29
N CYS A 165 22.75 22.21 22.58
CA CYS A 165 24.20 22.16 22.78
C CYS A 165 24.58 23.36 23.63
N CYS A 166 25.25 23.03 24.74
CA CYS A 166 26.08 23.95 25.50
C CYS A 166 27.12 24.61 24.63
#